data_92d6b9e3879c8a74a1e8731d68968d97
#
_entry.id   92d6b9e3879c8a74a1e8731d68968d97
#
_cell.length_a   1.000
_cell.length_b   1.000
_cell.length_c   1.000
_cell.angle_alpha   90.00
_cell.angle_beta   90.00
_cell.angle_gamma   90.00
#
_symmetry.space_group_name_H-M   'P 1'
#
loop_
_entity.id
_entity.type
_entity.pdbx_description
1 polymer ?
#
loop_
_entity_poly.entity_id
_entity_poly.type
_entity_poly.pdbx_seq_one_letter_code
_entity_poly.pdbx_strand_id
1 'polypeptide(L)'
;MAKYQPRDKYFQKARAQGLRSRAAFKLSEILQRYRLVTRGARVLDLGCAPGGWLKILSDAVGAQGRVVGIDLAACGSIAPNVIAIGGDLRDAAVAGAALERLGGSAALVTSDLAPKLTGIRARDEAAMAELLNISLAIAARILQPGGALIAKIFMSSEFKAIVANFERYFNHVEVTRTEASRPGSAELYIIARDFHSSRRSQDTTGGEVS
;
A
#
# COMPACT_ATOMS: atom_id res chain seq x y z
N MET A 1 -0.96 26.82 12.42
CA MET A 1 -1.97 26.08 11.59
C MET A 1 -1.75 26.41 10.13
N ALA A 2 -1.32 25.46 9.30
CA ALA A 2 -1.16 25.70 7.87
C ALA A 2 -2.54 25.86 7.22
N LYS A 3 -2.78 26.99 6.54
CA LYS A 3 -4.02 27.26 5.81
C LYS A 3 -4.26 26.17 4.77
N TYR A 4 -5.41 25.51 4.83
CA TYR A 4 -5.89 24.62 3.77
C TYR A 4 -5.93 25.39 2.46
N GLN A 5 -5.02 25.06 1.51
CA GLN A 5 -5.05 25.57 0.16
C GLN A 5 -5.62 24.48 -0.75
N PRO A 6 -6.89 24.57 -1.20
CA PRO A 6 -7.55 23.55 -2.02
C PRO A 6 -6.94 23.38 -3.41
N ARG A 7 -6.06 24.28 -3.86
CA ARG A 7 -5.51 24.37 -5.22
C ARG A 7 -3.99 24.49 -5.22
N ASP A 8 -3.30 23.50 -4.65
CA ASP A 8 -1.85 23.45 -4.78
C ASP A 8 -1.41 23.03 -6.20
N LYS A 9 -0.12 23.26 -6.53
CA LYS A 9 0.46 22.97 -7.85
C LYS A 9 0.23 21.51 -8.31
N TYR A 10 0.22 20.55 -7.39
CA TYR A 10 0.00 19.14 -7.70
C TYR A 10 -1.48 18.83 -7.99
N PHE A 11 -2.42 19.51 -7.34
CA PHE A 11 -3.85 19.37 -7.67
C PHE A 11 -4.13 19.87 -9.08
N GLN A 12 -3.59 21.04 -9.45
CA GLN A 12 -3.74 21.60 -10.79
C GLN A 12 -3.09 20.69 -11.84
N LYS A 13 -1.88 20.19 -11.57
CA LYS A 13 -1.16 19.26 -12.44
C LYS A 13 -1.91 17.94 -12.60
N ALA A 14 -2.49 17.39 -11.52
CA ALA A 14 -3.30 16.18 -11.59
C ALA A 14 -4.50 16.37 -12.53
N ARG A 15 -5.22 17.49 -12.38
CA ARG A 15 -6.37 17.82 -13.22
C ARG A 15 -5.99 17.99 -14.69
N ALA A 16 -4.87 18.67 -14.97
CA ALA A 16 -4.36 18.85 -16.32
C ALA A 16 -3.93 17.53 -16.99
N GLN A 17 -3.48 16.56 -16.21
CA GLN A 17 -3.08 15.22 -16.68
C GLN A 17 -4.20 14.18 -16.59
N GLY A 18 -5.43 14.58 -16.29
CA GLY A 18 -6.58 13.66 -16.15
C GLY A 18 -6.45 12.68 -14.98
N LEU A 19 -5.57 12.96 -14.00
CA LEU A 19 -5.41 12.12 -12.82
C LEU A 19 -6.52 12.41 -11.80
N ARG A 20 -7.09 11.36 -11.22
CA ARG A 20 -8.23 11.46 -10.29
C ARG A 20 -7.86 12.05 -8.93
N SER A 21 -6.59 12.03 -8.54
CA SER A 21 -6.12 12.62 -7.29
C SER A 21 -4.66 13.04 -7.36
N ARG A 22 -4.26 13.99 -6.50
CA ARG A 22 -2.86 14.36 -6.31
C ARG A 22 -2.00 13.23 -5.70
N ALA A 23 -2.65 12.29 -5.02
CA ALA A 23 -1.96 11.11 -4.47
C ALA A 23 -1.27 10.27 -5.57
N ALA A 24 -1.74 10.35 -6.82
CA ALA A 24 -1.11 9.70 -7.97
C ALA A 24 0.36 10.10 -8.13
N PHE A 25 0.73 11.37 -7.89
CA PHE A 25 2.12 11.82 -8.00
C PHE A 25 3.03 11.21 -6.94
N LYS A 26 2.52 10.95 -5.74
CA LYS A 26 3.29 10.31 -4.67
C LYS A 26 3.69 8.90 -5.07
N LEU A 27 2.72 8.12 -5.58
CA LEU A 27 3.03 6.77 -6.05
C LEU A 27 3.96 6.79 -7.26
N SER A 28 3.74 7.70 -8.22
CA SER A 28 4.60 7.84 -9.40
C SER A 28 6.05 8.11 -9.00
N GLU A 29 6.29 9.01 -8.04
CA GLU A 29 7.62 9.31 -7.50
C GLU A 29 8.26 8.06 -6.85
N ILE A 30 7.51 7.34 -6.00
CA ILE A 30 7.99 6.12 -5.35
C ILE A 30 8.35 5.05 -6.38
N LEU A 31 7.48 4.79 -7.37
CA LEU A 31 7.73 3.77 -8.38
C LEU A 31 8.95 4.11 -9.25
N GLN A 32 9.17 5.38 -9.59
CA GLN A 32 10.36 5.82 -10.33
C GLN A 32 11.64 5.64 -9.51
N ARG A 33 11.60 6.02 -8.23
CA ARG A 33 12.76 5.97 -7.34
C ARG A 33 13.19 4.54 -7.02
N TYR A 34 12.23 3.65 -6.75
CA TYR A 34 12.51 2.31 -6.23
C TYR A 34 12.35 1.19 -7.26
N ARG A 35 11.79 1.47 -8.44
CA ARG A 35 11.61 0.51 -9.56
C ARG A 35 10.92 -0.79 -9.15
N LEU A 36 9.83 -0.68 -8.38
CA LEU A 36 9.15 -1.80 -7.70
C LEU A 36 8.26 -2.64 -8.61
N VAL A 37 8.02 -2.20 -9.84
CA VAL A 37 7.06 -2.83 -10.76
C VAL A 37 7.68 -2.98 -12.15
N THR A 38 7.44 -4.14 -12.78
CA THR A 38 7.79 -4.43 -14.16
C THR A 38 6.54 -4.61 -15.02
N ARG A 39 6.70 -4.52 -16.34
CA ARG A 39 5.62 -4.83 -17.30
C ARG A 39 5.14 -6.26 -17.10
N GLY A 40 3.82 -6.47 -17.17
CA GLY A 40 3.18 -7.77 -16.95
C GLY A 40 2.96 -8.13 -15.48
N ALA A 41 3.44 -7.32 -14.52
CA ALA A 41 3.27 -7.59 -13.10
C ALA A 41 1.80 -7.58 -12.65
N ARG A 42 1.53 -8.31 -11.55
CA ARG A 42 0.27 -8.26 -10.81
C ARG A 42 0.45 -7.41 -9.58
N VAL A 43 -0.51 -6.49 -9.35
CA VAL A 43 -0.46 -5.53 -8.24
C VAL A 43 -1.79 -5.49 -7.52
N LEU A 44 -1.75 -5.44 -6.19
CA LEU A 44 -2.92 -5.22 -5.34
C LEU A 44 -2.82 -3.84 -4.69
N ASP A 45 -3.89 -3.03 -4.77
CA ASP A 45 -3.98 -1.67 -4.21
C ASP A 45 -5.06 -1.61 -3.11
N LEU A 46 -4.66 -1.32 -1.89
CA LEU A 46 -5.51 -1.25 -0.70
C LEU A 46 -5.85 0.21 -0.39
N GLY A 47 -7.15 0.55 -0.36
CA GLY A 47 -7.60 1.93 -0.26
C GLY A 47 -7.54 2.65 -1.60
N CYS A 48 -8.04 2.00 -2.64
CA CYS A 48 -7.83 2.42 -4.02
C CYS A 48 -8.67 3.63 -4.47
N ALA A 49 -9.76 3.99 -3.76
CA ALA A 49 -10.62 5.11 -4.18
C ALA A 49 -9.92 6.47 -4.03
N PRO A 50 -10.16 7.38 -4.96
CA PRO A 50 -11.01 7.36 -6.16
C PRO A 50 -10.35 6.79 -7.42
N GLY A 51 -9.24 6.03 -7.31
CA GLY A 51 -8.59 5.36 -8.45
C GLY A 51 -7.35 6.08 -9.00
N GLY A 52 -6.81 7.05 -8.27
CA GLY A 52 -5.60 7.76 -8.70
C GLY A 52 -4.38 6.84 -8.76
N TRP A 53 -4.21 5.97 -7.77
CA TRP A 53 -3.14 4.98 -7.75
C TRP A 53 -3.37 3.86 -8.77
N LEU A 54 -4.61 3.39 -8.91
CA LEU A 54 -4.95 2.37 -9.91
C LEU A 54 -4.53 2.76 -11.33
N LYS A 55 -4.70 4.04 -11.71
CA LYS A 55 -4.27 4.54 -13.04
C LYS A 55 -2.75 4.46 -13.19
N ILE A 56 -2.00 4.92 -12.19
CA ILE A 56 -0.53 4.88 -12.22
C ILE A 56 -0.02 3.43 -12.28
N LEU A 57 -0.61 2.54 -11.47
CA LEU A 57 -0.26 1.12 -11.47
C LEU A 57 -0.57 0.44 -12.80
N SER A 58 -1.75 0.73 -13.38
CA SER A 58 -2.15 0.23 -14.69
C SER A 58 -1.14 0.61 -15.78
N ASP A 59 -0.71 1.87 -15.80
CA ASP A 59 0.27 2.35 -16.77
C ASP A 59 1.65 1.70 -16.55
N ALA A 60 2.03 1.49 -15.29
CA ALA A 60 3.31 0.88 -14.93
C ALA A 60 3.38 -0.59 -15.35
N VAL A 61 2.34 -1.39 -15.06
CA VAL A 61 2.31 -2.82 -15.42
C VAL A 61 2.00 -3.07 -16.90
N GLY A 62 1.35 -2.10 -17.58
CA GLY A 62 0.97 -2.20 -18.99
C GLY A 62 -0.16 -3.21 -19.26
N ALA A 63 -0.51 -3.38 -20.52
CA ALA A 63 -1.70 -4.15 -20.93
C ALA A 63 -1.67 -5.65 -20.53
N GLN A 64 -0.49 -6.23 -20.40
CA GLN A 64 -0.29 -7.63 -19.99
C GLN A 64 -0.27 -7.82 -18.46
N GLY A 65 -0.16 -6.71 -17.69
CA GLY A 65 -0.23 -6.73 -16.25
C GLY A 65 -1.66 -6.70 -15.74
N ARG A 66 -1.83 -6.89 -14.43
CA ARG A 66 -3.14 -6.83 -13.78
C ARG A 66 -3.06 -6.03 -12.50
N VAL A 67 -4.03 -5.16 -12.29
CA VAL A 67 -4.19 -4.39 -11.08
C VAL A 67 -5.56 -4.69 -10.47
N VAL A 68 -5.57 -5.07 -9.20
CA VAL A 68 -6.79 -5.22 -8.42
C VAL A 68 -6.77 -4.19 -7.31
N GLY A 69 -7.84 -3.44 -7.13
CA GLY A 69 -7.99 -2.49 -6.03
C GLY A 69 -9.13 -2.88 -5.11
N ILE A 70 -9.00 -2.58 -3.83
CA ILE A 70 -10.05 -2.76 -2.82
C ILE A 70 -10.26 -1.43 -2.10
N ASP A 71 -11.52 -1.02 -1.95
CA ASP A 71 -11.92 0.15 -1.14
C ASP A 71 -13.36 0.01 -0.66
N LEU A 72 -13.70 0.67 0.43
CA LEU A 72 -15.10 0.80 0.88
C LEU A 72 -15.94 1.62 -0.09
N ALA A 73 -15.32 2.60 -0.75
CA ALA A 73 -15.96 3.43 -1.75
C ALA A 73 -15.81 2.82 -3.15
N ALA A 74 -16.85 2.96 -3.96
CA ALA A 74 -16.80 2.50 -5.34
C ALA A 74 -15.80 3.30 -6.18
N CYS A 75 -14.96 2.60 -6.94
CA CYS A 75 -14.16 3.16 -8.01
C CYS A 75 -14.86 2.91 -9.34
N GLY A 76 -15.09 3.95 -10.12
CA GLY A 76 -15.54 3.77 -11.51
C GLY A 76 -14.47 3.10 -12.36
N SER A 77 -14.81 2.75 -13.60
CA SER A 77 -13.86 2.16 -14.56
C SER A 77 -12.60 3.00 -14.71
N ILE A 78 -11.43 2.36 -14.66
CA ILE A 78 -10.10 3.00 -14.75
C ILE A 78 -9.41 2.64 -16.07
N ALA A 79 -9.20 1.35 -16.31
CA ALA A 79 -8.54 0.79 -17.48
C ALA A 79 -8.92 -0.69 -17.66
N PRO A 80 -8.73 -1.29 -18.85
CA PRO A 80 -9.14 -2.68 -19.12
C PRO A 80 -8.43 -3.73 -18.22
N ASN A 81 -7.22 -3.45 -17.75
CA ASN A 81 -6.42 -4.33 -16.89
C ASN A 81 -6.59 -4.05 -15.39
N VAL A 82 -7.60 -3.22 -15.01
CA VAL A 82 -7.89 -2.84 -13.63
C VAL A 82 -9.25 -3.38 -13.21
N ILE A 83 -9.29 -4.01 -12.05
CA ILE A 83 -10.51 -4.47 -11.38
C ILE A 83 -10.58 -3.80 -10.01
N ALA A 84 -11.65 -3.04 -9.74
CA ALA A 84 -11.90 -2.47 -8.42
C ALA A 84 -13.03 -3.25 -7.73
N ILE A 85 -12.82 -3.60 -6.47
CA ILE A 85 -13.73 -4.35 -5.62
C ILE A 85 -14.16 -3.44 -4.47
N GLY A 86 -15.48 -3.27 -4.31
CA GLY A 86 -16.05 -2.59 -3.14
C GLY A 86 -16.15 -3.54 -1.95
N GLY A 87 -15.60 -3.14 -0.80
CA GLY A 87 -15.72 -3.93 0.42
C GLY A 87 -14.73 -3.55 1.51
N ASP A 88 -14.95 -4.08 2.70
CA ASP A 88 -14.06 -3.90 3.85
C ASP A 88 -12.91 -4.91 3.80
N LEU A 89 -11.68 -4.43 3.94
CA LEU A 89 -10.47 -5.25 3.98
C LEU A 89 -10.43 -6.21 5.19
N ARG A 90 -11.24 -5.96 6.23
CA ARG A 90 -11.40 -6.86 7.37
C ARG A 90 -12.23 -8.10 7.01
N ASP A 91 -13.01 -8.03 5.93
CA ASP A 91 -13.80 -9.16 5.45
C ASP A 91 -12.90 -10.11 4.64
N ALA A 92 -12.72 -11.32 5.14
CA ALA A 92 -11.93 -12.35 4.48
C ALA A 92 -12.46 -12.72 3.07
N ALA A 93 -13.77 -12.60 2.85
CA ALA A 93 -14.38 -12.85 1.54
C ALA A 93 -13.95 -11.79 0.51
N VAL A 94 -13.88 -10.52 0.91
CA VAL A 94 -13.40 -9.42 0.05
C VAL A 94 -11.93 -9.63 -0.32
N ALA A 95 -11.09 -9.95 0.67
CA ALA A 95 -9.69 -10.28 0.43
C ALA A 95 -9.54 -11.49 -0.49
N GLY A 96 -10.32 -12.55 -0.26
CA GLY A 96 -10.36 -13.77 -1.09
C GLY A 96 -10.74 -13.46 -2.54
N ALA A 97 -11.81 -12.70 -2.77
CA ALA A 97 -12.24 -12.29 -4.11
C ALA A 97 -11.15 -11.48 -4.84
N ALA A 98 -10.41 -10.62 -4.13
CA ALA A 98 -9.31 -9.88 -4.73
C ALA A 98 -8.16 -10.81 -5.17
N LEU A 99 -7.81 -11.82 -4.37
CA LEU A 99 -6.81 -12.82 -4.71
C LEU A 99 -7.20 -13.60 -5.98
N GLU A 100 -8.44 -14.06 -6.06
CA GLU A 100 -8.96 -14.74 -7.23
C GLU A 100 -8.89 -13.87 -8.48
N ARG A 101 -9.34 -12.61 -8.37
CA ARG A 101 -9.32 -11.65 -9.48
C ARG A 101 -7.92 -11.29 -9.94
N LEU A 102 -6.95 -11.31 -9.03
CA LEU A 102 -5.54 -11.07 -9.36
C LEU A 102 -4.95 -12.26 -10.18
N GLY A 103 -5.44 -13.45 -9.95
CA GLY A 103 -5.08 -14.66 -10.72
C GLY A 103 -3.65 -15.13 -10.47
N GLY A 104 -3.11 -14.92 -9.28
CA GLY A 104 -1.79 -15.36 -8.83
C GLY A 104 -1.15 -14.40 -7.84
N SER A 105 0.09 -14.67 -7.45
CA SER A 105 0.84 -13.84 -6.50
C SER A 105 1.10 -12.43 -7.05
N ALA A 106 1.15 -11.45 -6.14
CA ALA A 106 1.47 -10.07 -6.44
C ALA A 106 2.99 -9.82 -6.44
N ALA A 107 3.47 -9.00 -7.37
CA ALA A 107 4.82 -8.43 -7.30
C ALA A 107 4.87 -7.22 -6.36
N LEU A 108 3.76 -6.51 -6.24
CA LEU A 108 3.62 -5.33 -5.39
C LEU A 108 2.24 -5.29 -4.73
N VAL A 109 2.22 -4.94 -3.46
CA VAL A 109 1.03 -4.46 -2.75
C VAL A 109 1.23 -2.99 -2.43
N THR A 110 0.20 -2.17 -2.63
CA THR A 110 0.19 -0.76 -2.24
C THR A 110 -0.93 -0.49 -1.24
N SER A 111 -0.73 0.44 -0.32
CA SER A 111 -1.72 0.83 0.69
C SER A 111 -1.67 2.32 0.95
N ASP A 112 -2.68 3.05 0.49
CA ASP A 112 -2.90 4.47 0.83
C ASP A 112 -4.02 4.63 1.88
N LEU A 113 -4.25 3.58 2.67
CA LEU A 113 -5.24 3.58 3.73
C LEU A 113 -4.98 4.67 4.76
N ALA A 114 -6.05 5.28 5.24
CA ALA A 114 -6.01 6.22 6.37
C ALA A 114 -7.24 6.06 7.23
N PRO A 115 -7.12 6.09 8.55
CA PRO A 115 -8.28 6.07 9.42
C PRO A 115 -9.05 7.38 9.31
N LYS A 116 -10.35 7.33 9.62
CA LYS A 116 -11.13 8.54 9.85
C LYS A 116 -10.64 9.16 11.16
N LEU A 117 -9.96 10.30 11.06
CA LEU A 117 -9.39 10.97 12.23
C LEU A 117 -10.48 11.45 13.18
N THR A 118 -10.32 11.13 14.46
CA THR A 118 -11.21 11.55 15.55
C THR A 118 -10.71 12.83 16.26
N GLY A 119 -9.42 13.18 16.07
CA GLY A 119 -8.71 14.22 16.78
C GLY A 119 -8.17 13.76 18.14
N ILE A 120 -8.45 12.53 18.57
CA ILE A 120 -7.88 11.92 19.77
C ILE A 120 -6.66 11.13 19.35
N ARG A 121 -5.48 11.66 19.66
CA ARG A 121 -4.19 11.13 19.16
C ARG A 121 -4.03 9.63 19.36
N ALA A 122 -4.21 9.14 20.57
CA ALA A 122 -4.03 7.70 20.87
C ALA A 122 -4.98 6.81 20.06
N ARG A 123 -6.22 7.25 19.83
CA ARG A 123 -7.20 6.53 19.03
C ARG A 123 -6.82 6.52 17.56
N ASP A 124 -6.37 7.66 17.04
CA ASP A 124 -6.00 7.82 15.64
C ASP A 124 -4.71 7.02 15.32
N GLU A 125 -3.75 7.00 16.25
CA GLU A 125 -2.53 6.17 16.16
C GLU A 125 -2.86 4.67 16.17
N ALA A 126 -3.72 4.21 17.07
CA ALA A 126 -4.14 2.81 17.14
C ALA A 126 -4.90 2.37 15.87
N ALA A 127 -5.79 3.22 15.34
CA ALA A 127 -6.50 2.92 14.10
C ALA A 127 -5.55 2.86 12.88
N MET A 128 -4.51 3.69 12.84
CA MET A 128 -3.49 3.63 11.79
C MET A 128 -2.65 2.36 11.90
N ALA A 129 -2.24 1.96 13.11
CA ALA A 129 -1.50 0.71 13.34
C ALA A 129 -2.32 -0.52 12.93
N GLU A 130 -3.64 -0.54 13.21
CA GLU A 130 -4.54 -1.60 12.74
C GLU A 130 -4.54 -1.72 11.22
N LEU A 131 -4.69 -0.60 10.48
CA LEU A 131 -4.70 -0.60 9.01
C LEU A 131 -3.37 -1.08 8.42
N LEU A 132 -2.25 -0.72 9.04
CA LEU A 132 -0.92 -1.19 8.64
C LEU A 132 -0.76 -2.69 8.87
N ASN A 133 -1.24 -3.21 10.00
CA ASN A 133 -1.21 -4.65 10.29
C ASN A 133 -2.09 -5.44 9.32
N ILE A 134 -3.28 -4.93 8.95
CA ILE A 134 -4.14 -5.52 7.92
C ILE A 134 -3.40 -5.54 6.57
N SER A 135 -2.80 -4.43 6.18
CA SER A 135 -2.04 -4.34 4.93
C SER A 135 -0.89 -5.34 4.88
N LEU A 136 -0.14 -5.47 5.98
CA LEU A 136 0.96 -6.42 6.12
C LEU A 136 0.46 -7.87 6.06
N ALA A 137 -0.64 -8.20 6.75
CA ALA A 137 -1.24 -9.53 6.76
C ALA A 137 -1.73 -9.95 5.35
N ILE A 138 -2.36 -9.04 4.60
CA ILE A 138 -2.78 -9.28 3.22
C ILE A 138 -1.53 -9.47 2.33
N ALA A 139 -0.52 -8.59 2.46
CA ALA A 139 0.71 -8.68 1.69
C ALA A 139 1.42 -10.02 1.93
N ALA A 140 1.51 -10.47 3.18
CA ALA A 140 2.14 -11.75 3.54
C ALA A 140 1.46 -12.98 2.93
N ARG A 141 0.18 -12.87 2.57
CA ARG A 141 -0.59 -13.96 1.94
C ARG A 141 -0.47 -13.98 0.42
N ILE A 142 -0.17 -12.84 -0.21
CA ILE A 142 -0.28 -12.71 -1.66
C ILE A 142 1.02 -12.38 -2.37
N LEU A 143 1.99 -11.76 -1.68
CA LEU A 143 3.25 -11.41 -2.32
C LEU A 143 4.02 -12.65 -2.76
N GLN A 144 4.57 -12.57 -3.96
CA GLN A 144 5.61 -13.51 -4.39
C GLN A 144 6.91 -13.26 -3.62
N PRO A 145 7.79 -14.28 -3.46
CA PRO A 145 9.14 -14.04 -2.95
C PRO A 145 9.83 -12.91 -3.74
N GLY A 146 10.53 -12.03 -3.04
CA GLY A 146 11.13 -10.82 -3.63
C GLY A 146 10.15 -9.68 -3.93
N GLY A 147 8.85 -9.85 -3.66
CA GLY A 147 7.83 -8.81 -3.82
C GLY A 147 8.01 -7.63 -2.87
N ALA A 148 7.18 -6.60 -3.05
CA ALA A 148 7.28 -5.36 -2.29
C ALA A 148 5.92 -4.91 -1.71
N LEU A 149 5.97 -4.13 -0.62
CA LEU A 149 4.82 -3.44 -0.03
C LEU A 149 5.14 -1.94 0.13
N ILE A 150 4.27 -1.10 -0.41
CA ILE A 150 4.25 0.35 -0.12
C ILE A 150 3.08 0.61 0.82
N ALA A 151 3.32 1.21 1.98
CA ALA A 151 2.25 1.55 2.91
C ALA A 151 2.41 2.96 3.47
N LYS A 152 1.31 3.73 3.45
CA LYS A 152 1.28 5.04 4.10
C LYS A 152 1.33 4.88 5.62
N ILE A 153 2.11 5.73 6.28
CA ILE A 153 2.25 5.79 7.74
C ILE A 153 2.31 7.24 8.20
N PHE A 154 1.91 7.49 9.43
CA PHE A 154 2.15 8.76 10.13
C PHE A 154 3.12 8.54 11.30
N MET A 155 3.90 9.59 11.62
CA MET A 155 4.73 9.56 12.82
C MET A 155 3.84 9.40 14.07
N SER A 156 4.14 8.37 14.86
CA SER A 156 3.39 7.98 16.06
C SER A 156 4.32 7.46 17.15
N SER A 157 3.81 7.25 18.35
CA SER A 157 4.54 6.59 19.45
C SER A 157 4.94 5.16 19.09
N GLU A 158 4.14 4.47 18.28
CA GLU A 158 4.36 3.07 17.86
C GLU A 158 5.15 2.92 16.55
N PHE A 159 5.63 4.04 15.98
CA PHE A 159 6.31 4.05 14.68
C PHE A 159 7.44 3.00 14.58
N LYS A 160 8.31 2.93 15.58
CA LYS A 160 9.43 1.96 15.60
C LYS A 160 8.93 0.51 15.64
N ALA A 161 7.92 0.22 16.45
CA ALA A 161 7.35 -1.12 16.56
C ALA A 161 6.69 -1.55 15.25
N ILE A 162 6.00 -0.63 14.56
CA ILE A 162 5.40 -0.88 13.24
C ILE A 162 6.50 -1.21 12.23
N VAL A 163 7.56 -0.40 12.14
CA VAL A 163 8.67 -0.66 11.19
C VAL A 163 9.31 -2.01 11.47
N ALA A 164 9.61 -2.32 12.74
CA ALA A 164 10.17 -3.61 13.15
C ALA A 164 9.26 -4.80 12.78
N ASN A 165 7.92 -4.62 12.77
CA ASN A 165 7.01 -5.65 12.31
C ASN A 165 7.15 -5.92 10.80
N PHE A 166 7.39 -4.89 9.98
CA PHE A 166 7.66 -5.07 8.55
C PHE A 166 9.01 -5.76 8.31
N GLU A 167 10.05 -5.46 9.08
CA GLU A 167 11.39 -6.08 8.98
C GLU A 167 11.37 -7.60 9.22
N ARG A 168 10.31 -8.14 9.84
CA ARG A 168 10.11 -9.60 10.00
C ARG A 168 9.74 -10.31 8.71
N TYR A 169 9.28 -9.58 7.70
CA TYR A 169 8.76 -10.13 6.44
C TYR A 169 9.54 -9.64 5.21
N PHE A 170 10.36 -8.59 5.36
CA PHE A 170 11.08 -7.97 4.25
C PHE A 170 12.54 -7.76 4.62
N ASN A 171 13.45 -8.05 3.69
CA ASN A 171 14.89 -7.84 3.90
C ASN A 171 15.29 -6.36 3.91
N HIS A 172 14.51 -5.51 3.25
CA HIS A 172 14.78 -4.07 3.18
C HIS A 172 13.52 -3.29 3.52
N VAL A 173 13.55 -2.53 4.61
CA VAL A 173 12.48 -1.63 5.04
C VAL A 173 13.04 -0.22 5.16
N GLU A 174 12.45 0.70 4.43
CA GLU A 174 12.85 2.10 4.39
C GLU A 174 11.61 2.98 4.57
N VAL A 175 11.77 4.13 5.24
CA VAL A 175 10.70 5.11 5.38
C VAL A 175 11.10 6.38 4.67
N THR A 176 10.23 6.85 3.78
CA THR A 176 10.49 8.01 2.92
C THR A 176 9.33 9.00 2.93
N ARG A 177 9.63 10.23 2.56
CA ARG A 177 8.66 11.28 2.26
C ARG A 177 8.70 11.57 0.76
N THR A 178 7.53 11.82 0.17
CA THR A 178 7.45 12.26 -1.23
C THR A 178 7.41 13.78 -1.33
N GLU A 179 7.96 14.33 -2.41
CA GLU A 179 7.91 15.78 -2.70
C GLU A 179 6.46 16.25 -2.96
N ALA A 180 5.61 15.35 -3.45
CA ALA A 180 4.19 15.61 -3.65
C ALA A 180 3.39 15.68 -2.33
N SER A 181 3.98 15.34 -1.17
CA SER A 181 3.36 15.56 0.14
C SER A 181 3.26 17.05 0.43
N ARG A 182 2.18 17.46 1.13
CA ARG A 182 2.01 18.88 1.50
C ARG A 182 3.11 19.31 2.48
N PRO A 183 3.61 20.55 2.39
CA PRO A 183 4.45 21.12 3.43
C PRO A 183 3.75 21.00 4.81
N GLY A 184 4.49 20.51 5.81
CA GLY A 184 3.96 20.28 7.17
C GLY A 184 3.09 19.02 7.33
N SER A 185 2.90 18.20 6.30
CA SER A 185 2.23 16.91 6.44
C SER A 185 3.09 15.92 7.23
N ALA A 186 2.50 15.21 8.19
CA ALA A 186 3.14 14.11 8.91
C ALA A 186 3.17 12.80 8.12
N GLU A 187 2.68 12.79 6.88
CA GLU A 187 2.58 11.61 6.04
C GLU A 187 3.95 11.15 5.54
N LEU A 188 4.20 9.87 5.68
CA LEU A 188 5.36 9.14 5.23
C LEU A 188 4.90 7.86 4.52
N TYR A 189 5.83 7.17 3.85
CA TYR A 189 5.61 5.87 3.24
C TYR A 189 6.67 4.88 3.70
N ILE A 190 6.23 3.70 4.14
CA ILE A 190 7.09 2.52 4.30
C ILE A 190 7.26 1.91 2.92
N ILE A 191 8.51 1.67 2.53
CA ILE A 191 8.91 0.96 1.32
C ILE A 191 9.59 -0.32 1.77
N ALA A 192 8.82 -1.42 1.80
CA ALA A 192 9.30 -2.73 2.21
C ALA A 192 9.54 -3.58 0.95
N ARG A 193 10.75 -4.12 0.79
CA ARG A 193 11.22 -4.81 -0.42
C ARG A 193 11.84 -6.15 -0.08
N ASP A 194 11.86 -7.02 -1.08
CA ASP A 194 12.42 -8.35 -0.97
C ASP A 194 11.69 -9.16 0.11
N PHE A 195 10.39 -9.37 -0.16
CA PHE A 195 9.51 -10.17 0.68
C PHE A 195 10.01 -11.60 0.81
N HIS A 196 10.10 -12.07 2.04
CA HIS A 196 10.30 -13.48 2.37
C HIS A 196 9.17 -13.95 3.28
N SER A 197 8.65 -15.16 3.08
CA SER A 197 7.73 -15.74 4.05
C SER A 197 8.46 -15.85 5.40
N SER A 198 7.87 -15.34 6.48
CA SER A 198 8.47 -15.46 7.81
C SER A 198 8.94 -16.89 8.02
N ARG A 199 10.23 -17.09 8.35
CA ARG A 199 10.70 -18.38 8.85
C ARG A 199 9.84 -18.69 10.07
N ARG A 200 8.94 -19.67 9.94
CA ARG A 200 8.40 -20.32 11.14
C ARG A 200 9.63 -20.70 11.96
N SER A 201 9.68 -20.26 13.21
CA SER A 201 10.59 -20.73 14.23
C SER A 201 10.53 -22.26 14.32
N GLN A 202 11.34 -22.93 13.49
CA GLN A 202 11.73 -24.34 13.65
C GLN A 202 13.11 -24.35 14.29
N ASP A 203 13.17 -23.96 15.54
CA ASP A 203 14.30 -24.27 16.41
C ASP A 203 13.78 -24.45 17.84
N THR A 204 13.03 -25.54 18.03
CA THR A 204 12.85 -26.12 19.38
C THR A 204 12.36 -27.56 19.19
N THR A 205 13.23 -28.44 18.73
CA THR A 205 13.18 -29.87 19.10
C THR A 205 14.45 -30.54 18.55
N GLY A 206 15.37 -30.83 19.43
CA GLY A 206 16.60 -31.58 19.12
C GLY A 206 17.53 -31.64 20.31
N GLY A 207 16.99 -31.82 21.50
CA GLY A 207 17.75 -32.23 22.65
C GLY A 207 17.41 -33.68 22.98
N GLU A 208 17.90 -34.62 22.18
CA GLU A 208 17.91 -36.01 22.63
C GLU A 208 18.97 -36.17 23.72
N VAL A 209 18.51 -36.55 24.86
CA VAL A 209 19.32 -37.10 25.98
C VAL A 209 19.57 -38.57 25.64
N SER A 210 20.80 -38.95 25.55
CA SER A 210 21.28 -40.32 25.73
C SER A 210 22.08 -40.41 26.97
#